data_f95e485885bd3f1ed38c574d8fccceda
#
_entry.id   f95e485885bd3f1ed38c574d8fccceda
#
_cell.length_a   1.000
_cell.length_b   1.000
_cell.length_c   1.000
_cell.angle_alpha   90.00
_cell.angle_beta   90.00
_cell.angle_gamma   90.00
#
_symmetry.space_group_name_H-M   'P 1'
#
loop_
_entity.id
_entity.type
_entity.pdbx_description
1 polymer ?
#
loop_
_entity_poly.entity_id
_entity_poly.type
_entity_poly.pdbx_seq_one_letter_code
_entity_poly.pdbx_strand_id
1 'polypeptide(L)'
;MEGSDNIHSKETTRLWRAWRTIHEMVSDRGYELAEEEIKMSLDDFRAKFCNGDGSPDRGRMQFSARPSESMIKKFTPPPTASNPDPAPDCGTIWVEFCPEKGSIGINVMKKFVEHCATNNFKAGILVTAVALSSQARKVMTVTSQYTLIECFLEEDLLVNITHHELVPKHVLLSRDEKNALLKRYRLKETQLPRILSKDPIARYLGLKRGQVVKIIRTSETAGRYASYRLCV
;
A
#
# COMPACT_ATOMS: atom_id res chain seq x y z
N MET A 1 4.02 27.27 27.90
CA MET A 1 4.82 26.90 26.71
C MET A 1 5.20 25.41 26.68
N GLU A 2 5.55 24.78 27.78
CA GLU A 2 5.94 23.33 27.81
C GLU A 2 4.86 22.33 27.35
N GLY A 3 3.57 22.66 27.46
CA GLY A 3 2.49 21.76 27.06
C GLY A 3 2.29 21.63 25.54
N SER A 4 2.51 22.70 24.76
CA SER A 4 2.37 22.70 23.31
C SER A 4 3.54 21.96 22.63
N ASP A 5 4.75 22.15 23.11
CA ASP A 5 5.96 21.51 22.58
C ASP A 5 5.90 19.97 22.74
N ASN A 6 5.33 19.50 23.84
CA ASN A 6 5.16 18.06 24.09
C ASN A 6 4.08 17.45 23.16
N ILE A 7 3.01 18.19 22.86
CA ILE A 7 1.94 17.74 21.95
C ILE A 7 2.47 17.66 20.52
N HIS A 8 3.15 18.69 20.03
CA HIS A 8 3.76 18.70 18.69
C HIS A 8 4.81 17.61 18.54
N SER A 9 5.65 17.38 19.55
CA SER A 9 6.64 16.30 19.52
C SER A 9 6.02 14.91 19.43
N LYS A 10 4.90 14.65 20.13
CA LYS A 10 4.15 13.39 20.03
C LYS A 10 3.51 13.21 18.66
N GLU A 11 2.86 14.25 18.12
CA GLU A 11 2.25 14.23 16.79
C GLU A 11 3.31 14.00 15.70
N THR A 12 4.44 14.68 15.77
CA THR A 12 5.56 14.51 14.85
C THR A 12 6.12 13.09 14.87
N THR A 13 6.31 12.51 16.05
CA THR A 13 6.78 11.12 16.19
C THR A 13 5.78 10.12 15.61
N ARG A 14 4.46 10.38 15.81
CA ARG A 14 3.40 9.56 15.24
C ARG A 14 3.42 9.60 13.70
N LEU A 15 3.50 10.78 13.12
CA LEU A 15 3.55 10.97 11.67
C LEU A 15 4.83 10.41 11.05
N TRP A 16 5.97 10.58 11.73
CA TRP A 16 7.23 9.95 11.29
C TRP A 16 7.13 8.42 11.22
N ARG A 17 6.50 7.78 12.21
CA ARG A 17 6.24 6.32 12.16
C ARG A 17 5.35 5.95 10.98
N ALA A 18 4.26 6.67 10.78
CA ALA A 18 3.36 6.43 9.65
C ALA A 18 4.08 6.64 8.31
N TRP A 19 4.93 7.67 8.21
CA TRP A 19 5.76 7.94 7.03
C TRP A 19 6.72 6.79 6.71
N ARG A 20 7.42 6.27 7.69
CA ARG A 20 8.30 5.12 7.51
C ARG A 20 7.54 3.87 7.08
N THR A 21 6.46 3.56 7.75
CA THR A 21 5.64 2.36 7.44
C THR A 21 5.05 2.43 6.03
N ILE A 22 4.62 3.61 5.56
CA ILE A 22 4.09 3.74 4.20
C ILE A 22 5.19 3.57 3.14
N HIS A 23 6.42 4.05 3.39
CA HIS A 23 7.57 3.83 2.51
C HIS A 23 7.97 2.35 2.46
N GLU A 24 8.05 1.68 3.60
CA GLU A 24 8.28 0.24 3.69
C GLU A 24 7.20 -0.54 2.93
N MET A 25 5.93 -0.18 3.10
CA MET A 25 4.80 -0.82 2.41
C MET A 25 4.89 -0.64 0.89
N VAL A 26 5.20 0.55 0.40
CA VAL A 26 5.34 0.83 -1.04
C VAL A 26 6.55 0.07 -1.62
N SER A 27 7.66 0.02 -0.90
CA SER A 27 8.83 -0.78 -1.27
C SER A 27 8.52 -2.29 -1.31
N ASP A 28 7.82 -2.82 -0.29
CA ASP A 28 7.43 -4.24 -0.23
C ASP A 28 6.44 -4.64 -1.34
N ARG A 29 5.66 -3.70 -1.83
CA ARG A 29 4.80 -3.89 -3.01
C ARG A 29 5.60 -3.98 -4.31
N GLY A 30 6.88 -3.60 -4.31
CA GLY A 30 7.78 -3.68 -5.44
C GLY A 30 8.05 -2.36 -6.17
N TYR A 31 7.73 -1.22 -5.57
CA TYR A 31 8.09 0.09 -6.10
C TYR A 31 9.53 0.46 -5.73
N GLU A 32 10.17 1.27 -6.56
CA GLU A 32 11.52 1.78 -6.33
C GLU A 32 11.47 3.01 -5.44
N LEU A 33 12.15 2.92 -4.31
CA LEU A 33 12.36 4.01 -3.35
C LEU A 33 13.83 4.02 -2.91
N ALA A 34 14.37 5.20 -2.64
CA ALA A 34 15.69 5.33 -2.09
C ALA A 34 15.74 4.78 -0.65
N GLU A 35 16.81 4.08 -0.29
CA GLU A 35 16.97 3.49 1.04
C GLU A 35 16.96 4.55 2.14
N GLU A 36 17.46 5.75 1.84
CA GLU A 36 17.45 6.91 2.73
C GLU A 36 16.04 7.41 3.03
N GLU A 37 15.12 7.32 2.05
CA GLU A 37 13.71 7.70 2.25
C GLU A 37 12.98 6.68 3.13
N ILE A 38 13.27 5.38 2.94
CA ILE A 38 12.68 4.31 3.75
C ILE A 38 13.18 4.37 5.19
N LYS A 39 14.49 4.66 5.40
CA LYS A 39 15.13 4.67 6.72
C LYS A 39 15.28 6.08 7.33
N MET A 40 14.49 7.05 6.86
CA MET A 40 14.53 8.43 7.34
C MET A 40 14.53 8.52 8.86
N SER A 41 15.49 9.26 9.43
CA SER A 41 15.56 9.52 10.87
C SER A 41 14.47 10.49 11.32
N LEU A 42 14.20 10.53 12.64
CA LEU A 42 13.23 11.49 13.19
C LEU A 42 13.69 12.94 13.00
N ASP A 43 15.01 13.18 13.08
CA ASP A 43 15.54 14.53 12.96
C ASP A 43 15.48 15.03 11.49
N ASP A 44 15.78 14.16 10.52
CA ASP A 44 15.60 14.47 9.10
C ASP A 44 14.13 14.71 8.77
N PHE A 45 13.23 13.91 9.34
CA PHE A 45 11.80 14.12 9.20
C PHE A 45 11.36 15.48 9.74
N ARG A 46 11.85 15.88 10.92
CA ARG A 46 11.58 17.20 11.52
C ARG A 46 12.09 18.33 10.62
N ALA A 47 13.32 18.23 10.15
CA ALA A 47 13.90 19.22 9.26
C ALA A 47 13.13 19.40 7.95
N LYS A 48 12.59 18.29 7.39
CA LYS A 48 11.91 18.29 6.09
C LYS A 48 10.43 18.69 6.19
N PHE A 49 9.71 18.25 7.23
CA PHE A 49 8.25 18.32 7.28
C PHE A 49 7.68 19.14 8.43
N CYS A 50 8.49 19.59 9.39
CA CYS A 50 7.99 20.47 10.44
C CYS A 50 8.21 21.95 10.10
N ASN A 51 7.30 22.78 10.58
CA ASN A 51 7.40 24.22 10.55
C ASN A 51 8.33 24.72 11.66
N GLY A 52 8.66 26.04 11.65
CA GLY A 52 9.51 26.65 12.67
C GLY A 52 8.99 26.60 14.09
N ASP A 53 7.68 26.33 14.27
CA ASP A 53 7.02 26.12 15.56
C ASP A 53 7.05 24.63 16.03
N GLY A 54 7.69 23.75 15.25
CA GLY A 54 7.76 22.31 15.52
C GLY A 54 6.50 21.53 15.13
N SER A 55 5.47 22.19 14.57
CA SER A 55 4.27 21.51 14.09
C SER A 55 4.51 20.81 12.76
N PRO A 56 4.06 19.54 12.59
CA PRO A 56 4.23 18.84 11.33
C PRO A 56 3.22 19.32 10.28
N ASP A 57 3.69 19.51 9.05
CA ASP A 57 2.90 19.92 7.89
C ASP A 57 2.59 18.71 7.00
N ARG A 58 1.37 18.19 7.09
CA ARG A 58 0.92 17.05 6.27
C ARG A 58 0.83 17.36 4.78
N GLY A 59 0.60 18.62 4.41
CA GLY A 59 0.51 19.02 3.00
C GLY A 59 1.84 18.86 2.24
N ARG A 60 2.96 18.82 2.98
CA ARG A 60 4.30 18.57 2.42
C ARG A 60 4.64 17.06 2.36
N MET A 61 3.86 16.22 3.06
CA MET A 61 4.09 14.78 3.16
C MET A 61 3.46 14.06 1.96
N GLN A 62 4.15 14.12 0.83
CA GLN A 62 3.72 13.49 -0.41
C GLN A 62 4.91 12.97 -1.19
N PHE A 63 4.73 11.89 -1.93
CA PHE A 63 5.76 11.33 -2.79
C PHE A 63 5.15 10.45 -3.90
N SER A 64 5.93 10.19 -4.93
CA SER A 64 5.59 9.24 -5.98
C SER A 64 6.68 8.18 -6.10
N ALA A 65 6.31 6.99 -6.55
CA ALA A 65 7.27 5.91 -6.80
C ALA A 65 6.95 5.21 -8.13
N ARG A 66 8.01 4.73 -8.80
CA ARG A 66 7.88 3.95 -10.04
C ARG A 66 7.93 2.46 -9.73
N PRO A 67 7.24 1.62 -10.52
CA PRO A 67 7.35 0.18 -10.35
C PRO A 67 8.77 -0.27 -10.75
N SER A 68 9.34 -1.20 -9.97
CA SER A 68 10.63 -1.82 -10.30
C SER A 68 10.51 -2.75 -11.52
N GLU A 69 11.63 -3.06 -12.16
CA GLU A 69 11.65 -4.01 -13.28
C GLU A 69 11.07 -5.38 -12.89
N SER A 70 11.32 -5.83 -11.66
CA SER A 70 10.77 -7.07 -11.13
C SER A 70 9.24 -7.01 -11.01
N MET A 71 8.70 -5.87 -10.58
CA MET A 71 7.26 -5.64 -10.52
C MET A 71 6.64 -5.60 -11.91
N ILE A 72 7.27 -4.89 -12.86
CA ILE A 72 6.82 -4.82 -14.25
C ILE A 72 6.74 -6.23 -14.85
N LYS A 73 7.79 -7.04 -14.75
CA LYS A 73 7.79 -8.43 -15.21
C LYS A 73 6.66 -9.26 -14.58
N LYS A 74 6.44 -9.08 -13.29
CA LYS A 74 5.42 -9.83 -12.54
C LYS A 74 4.00 -9.49 -12.96
N PHE A 75 3.74 -8.23 -13.31
CA PHE A 75 2.42 -7.74 -13.67
C PHE A 75 2.20 -7.60 -15.18
N THR A 76 3.18 -7.95 -16.01
CA THR A 76 3.00 -8.03 -17.46
C THR A 76 2.34 -9.37 -17.79
N PRO A 77 1.16 -9.37 -18.46
CA PRO A 77 0.54 -10.60 -18.90
C PRO A 77 1.41 -11.34 -19.95
N PRO A 78 1.28 -12.65 -20.07
CA PRO A 78 1.99 -13.37 -21.13
C PRO A 78 1.50 -12.91 -22.51
N PRO A 79 2.39 -12.86 -23.52
CA PRO A 79 2.03 -12.50 -24.87
C PRO A 79 1.01 -13.50 -25.45
N THR A 80 0.02 -12.98 -26.16
CA THR A 80 -0.99 -13.78 -26.85
C THR A 80 -0.98 -13.47 -28.34
N ALA A 81 -1.55 -14.35 -29.15
CA ALA A 81 -1.63 -14.12 -30.61
C ALA A 81 -2.37 -12.80 -30.98
N SER A 82 -3.32 -12.39 -30.15
CA SER A 82 -4.07 -11.13 -30.32
C SER A 82 -3.38 -9.91 -29.70
N ASN A 83 -2.44 -10.09 -28.76
CA ASN A 83 -1.66 -9.03 -28.13
C ASN A 83 -0.23 -9.53 -27.86
N PRO A 84 0.68 -9.35 -28.84
CA PRO A 84 2.05 -9.84 -28.74
C PRO A 84 2.91 -9.04 -27.75
N ASP A 85 2.56 -7.79 -27.47
CA ASP A 85 3.25 -6.92 -26.51
C ASP A 85 2.26 -6.31 -25.50
N PRO A 86 1.87 -7.09 -24.49
CA PRO A 86 0.89 -6.64 -23.50
C PRO A 86 1.49 -5.62 -22.55
N ALA A 87 0.78 -4.51 -22.33
CA ALA A 87 1.16 -3.52 -21.36
C ALA A 87 1.09 -4.10 -19.93
N PRO A 88 2.02 -3.69 -19.03
CA PRO A 88 2.00 -4.12 -17.64
C PRO A 88 0.76 -3.59 -16.90
N ASP A 89 0.17 -4.44 -16.05
CA ASP A 89 -0.96 -4.07 -15.17
C ASP A 89 -0.47 -3.38 -13.87
N CYS A 90 0.56 -2.55 -14.01
CA CYS A 90 1.12 -1.70 -12.96
C CYS A 90 1.61 -0.38 -13.56
N GLY A 91 1.85 0.60 -12.71
CA GLY A 91 2.37 1.90 -13.11
C GLY A 91 2.75 2.72 -11.87
N THR A 92 3.07 3.98 -12.05
CA THR A 92 3.46 4.87 -10.96
C THR A 92 2.37 4.99 -9.90
N ILE A 93 2.81 5.09 -8.64
CA ILE A 93 1.95 5.31 -7.47
C ILE A 93 2.16 6.72 -6.93
N TRP A 94 1.07 7.33 -6.46
CA TRP A 94 1.09 8.59 -5.70
C TRP A 94 0.67 8.33 -4.26
N VAL A 95 1.38 8.90 -3.31
CA VAL A 95 1.07 8.82 -1.89
C VAL A 95 1.00 10.23 -1.32
N GLU A 96 -0.07 10.53 -0.59
CA GLU A 96 -0.31 11.84 -0.01
C GLU A 96 -0.93 11.71 1.38
N PHE A 97 -0.46 12.53 2.32
CA PHE A 97 -1.06 12.69 3.62
C PHE A 97 -2.07 13.83 3.58
N CYS A 98 -3.31 13.54 3.95
CA CYS A 98 -4.35 14.55 3.95
C CYS A 98 -4.05 15.64 5.00
N PRO A 99 -3.99 16.93 4.61
CA PRO A 99 -3.76 18.01 5.55
C PRO A 99 -4.93 18.23 6.52
N GLU A 100 -6.15 17.82 6.14
CA GLU A 100 -7.35 17.99 6.92
C GLU A 100 -7.40 17.01 8.10
N LYS A 101 -7.51 17.54 9.33
CA LYS A 101 -7.65 16.75 10.57
C LYS A 101 -9.12 16.40 10.89
N GLY A 102 -10.06 17.00 10.18
CA GLY A 102 -11.50 16.83 10.37
C GLY A 102 -12.11 15.76 9.46
N SER A 103 -13.43 15.73 9.38
CA SER A 103 -14.16 14.80 8.52
C SER A 103 -13.78 14.97 7.05
N ILE A 104 -13.30 13.89 6.44
CA ILE A 104 -12.87 13.89 5.03
C ILE A 104 -14.08 13.69 4.12
N GLY A 105 -14.43 14.79 3.47
CA GLY A 105 -15.59 14.87 2.57
C GLY A 105 -15.29 14.41 1.15
N ILE A 106 -16.33 14.48 0.34
CA ILE A 106 -16.28 14.10 -1.10
C ILE A 106 -15.30 14.98 -1.89
N ASN A 107 -15.17 16.27 -1.54
CA ASN A 107 -14.33 17.21 -2.29
C ASN A 107 -12.85 16.89 -2.20
N VAL A 108 -12.37 16.47 -1.03
CA VAL A 108 -10.98 16.04 -0.82
C VAL A 108 -10.68 14.83 -1.70
N MET A 109 -11.57 13.84 -1.65
CA MET A 109 -11.42 12.63 -2.45
C MET A 109 -11.46 12.92 -3.96
N LYS A 110 -12.35 13.81 -4.42
CA LYS A 110 -12.39 14.22 -5.83
C LYS A 110 -11.11 14.88 -6.28
N LYS A 111 -10.57 15.83 -5.49
CA LYS A 111 -9.28 16.49 -5.80
C LYS A 111 -8.13 15.48 -5.89
N PHE A 112 -8.07 14.52 -4.96
CA PHE A 112 -7.05 13.47 -4.97
C PHE A 112 -7.16 12.58 -6.23
N VAL A 113 -8.39 12.15 -6.57
CA VAL A 113 -8.67 11.38 -7.79
C VAL A 113 -8.27 12.14 -9.04
N GLU A 114 -8.65 13.41 -9.14
CA GLU A 114 -8.33 14.30 -10.25
C GLU A 114 -6.82 14.49 -10.39
N HIS A 115 -6.12 14.69 -9.28
CA HIS A 115 -4.66 14.76 -9.26
C HIS A 115 -4.02 13.47 -9.81
N CYS A 116 -4.47 12.31 -9.35
CA CYS A 116 -3.97 11.03 -9.85
C CYS A 116 -4.26 10.82 -11.35
N ALA A 117 -5.45 11.20 -11.80
CA ALA A 117 -5.84 11.07 -13.22
C ALA A 117 -5.03 12.01 -14.12
N THR A 118 -4.90 13.28 -13.74
CA THR A 118 -4.16 14.31 -14.51
C THR A 118 -2.68 13.94 -14.68
N ASN A 119 -2.07 13.36 -13.65
CA ASN A 119 -0.67 12.94 -13.68
C ASN A 119 -0.45 11.49 -14.13
N ASN A 120 -1.50 10.80 -14.61
CA ASN A 120 -1.44 9.42 -15.09
C ASN A 120 -0.91 8.39 -14.05
N PHE A 121 -1.18 8.62 -12.76
CA PHE A 121 -0.87 7.63 -11.74
C PHE A 121 -1.84 6.44 -11.83
N LYS A 122 -1.31 5.22 -11.84
CA LYS A 122 -2.11 3.98 -11.88
C LYS A 122 -2.64 3.58 -10.49
N ALA A 123 -1.98 4.03 -9.45
CA ALA A 123 -2.38 3.80 -8.07
C ALA A 123 -2.21 5.08 -7.25
N GLY A 124 -3.07 5.27 -6.25
CA GLY A 124 -3.00 6.36 -5.30
C GLY A 124 -3.29 5.88 -3.89
N ILE A 125 -2.51 6.34 -2.91
CA ILE A 125 -2.74 6.10 -1.49
C ILE A 125 -2.94 7.43 -0.79
N LEU A 126 -4.12 7.61 -0.20
CA LEU A 126 -4.43 8.74 0.66
C LEU A 126 -4.35 8.31 2.12
N VAL A 127 -3.43 8.93 2.89
CA VAL A 127 -3.30 8.70 4.33
C VAL A 127 -4.08 9.78 5.07
N THR A 128 -4.95 9.38 5.99
CA THR A 128 -5.90 10.28 6.66
C THR A 128 -5.85 10.15 8.17
N ALA A 129 -6.05 11.27 8.88
CA ALA A 129 -6.12 11.25 10.34
C ALA A 129 -7.42 10.63 10.86
N VAL A 130 -8.51 10.76 10.09
CA VAL A 130 -9.85 10.26 10.43
C VAL A 130 -10.45 9.45 9.27
N ALA A 131 -11.44 8.64 9.58
CA ALA A 131 -12.10 7.80 8.59
C ALA A 131 -12.84 8.64 7.53
N LEU A 132 -12.86 8.14 6.30
CA LEU A 132 -13.60 8.72 5.19
C LEU A 132 -15.11 8.71 5.45
N SER A 133 -15.80 9.76 5.01
CA SER A 133 -17.25 9.77 4.96
C SER A 133 -17.80 8.70 4.00
N SER A 134 -19.07 8.29 4.19
CA SER A 134 -19.71 7.30 3.32
C SER A 134 -19.76 7.76 1.85
N GLN A 135 -19.90 9.05 1.60
CA GLN A 135 -19.89 9.62 0.25
C GLN A 135 -18.50 9.57 -0.38
N ALA A 136 -17.44 9.89 0.38
CA ALA A 136 -16.06 9.79 -0.09
C ALA A 136 -15.67 8.34 -0.46
N ARG A 137 -16.13 7.36 0.33
CA ARG A 137 -15.93 5.93 0.02
C ARG A 137 -16.62 5.51 -1.29
N LYS A 138 -17.82 6.04 -1.60
CA LYS A 138 -18.49 5.77 -2.88
C LYS A 138 -17.68 6.28 -4.06
N VAL A 139 -17.11 7.49 -3.97
CA VAL A 139 -16.22 8.03 -5.02
C VAL A 139 -15.04 7.11 -5.25
N MET A 140 -14.36 6.67 -4.20
CA MET A 140 -13.24 5.73 -4.30
C MET A 140 -13.63 4.44 -5.03
N THR A 141 -14.81 3.89 -4.72
CA THR A 141 -15.30 2.65 -5.37
C THR A 141 -15.59 2.86 -6.86
N VAL A 142 -16.19 3.97 -7.24
CA VAL A 142 -16.49 4.28 -8.65
C VAL A 142 -15.20 4.50 -9.45
N THR A 143 -14.23 5.19 -8.87
CA THR A 143 -12.97 5.52 -9.54
C THR A 143 -12.03 4.31 -9.68
N SER A 144 -12.23 3.26 -8.88
CA SER A 144 -11.38 2.06 -8.89
C SER A 144 -11.30 1.33 -10.26
N GLN A 145 -12.17 1.68 -11.20
CA GLN A 145 -12.14 1.16 -12.58
C GLN A 145 -10.98 1.75 -13.41
N TYR A 146 -10.52 2.96 -13.08
CA TYR A 146 -9.47 3.68 -13.82
C TYR A 146 -8.17 3.77 -13.06
N THR A 147 -8.25 4.12 -11.78
CA THR A 147 -7.11 4.28 -10.89
C THR A 147 -7.39 3.56 -9.59
N LEU A 148 -6.48 2.70 -9.15
CA LEU A 148 -6.61 2.01 -7.88
C LEU A 148 -6.32 2.99 -6.74
N ILE A 149 -7.39 3.43 -6.05
CA ILE A 149 -7.26 4.33 -4.90
C ILE A 149 -7.48 3.56 -3.62
N GLU A 150 -6.53 3.69 -2.69
CA GLU A 150 -6.59 3.13 -1.36
C GLU A 150 -6.54 4.26 -0.32
N CYS A 151 -7.16 4.02 0.82
CA CYS A 151 -7.10 4.94 1.94
C CYS A 151 -6.66 4.20 3.20
N PHE A 152 -5.67 4.76 3.90
CA PHE A 152 -5.19 4.26 5.17
C PHE A 152 -5.37 5.30 6.27
N LEU A 153 -5.70 4.86 7.47
CA LEU A 153 -5.64 5.72 8.64
C LEU A 153 -4.20 5.85 9.12
N GLU A 154 -3.83 7.03 9.62
CA GLU A 154 -2.52 7.23 10.27
C GLU A 154 -2.28 6.18 11.37
N GLU A 155 -3.34 5.76 12.06
CA GLU A 155 -3.28 4.76 13.13
C GLU A 155 -2.88 3.37 12.63
N ASP A 156 -3.37 2.98 11.44
CA ASP A 156 -3.05 1.70 10.81
C ASP A 156 -1.56 1.61 10.41
N LEU A 157 -0.89 2.76 10.26
CA LEU A 157 0.50 2.87 9.79
C LEU A 157 1.52 3.13 10.91
N LEU A 158 1.11 3.17 12.18
CA LEU A 158 2.04 3.42 13.30
C LEU A 158 3.05 2.31 13.49
N VAL A 159 2.72 1.11 13.08
CA VAL A 159 3.56 -0.08 13.19
C VAL A 159 3.46 -0.88 11.90
N ASN A 160 4.61 -1.30 11.37
CA ASN A 160 4.61 -2.25 10.26
C ASN A 160 4.25 -3.65 10.76
N ILE A 161 3.04 -4.10 10.47
CA ILE A 161 2.51 -5.39 10.91
C ILE A 161 3.28 -6.58 10.33
N THR A 162 3.97 -6.41 9.19
CA THR A 162 4.73 -7.49 8.54
C THR A 162 6.02 -7.82 9.29
N HIS A 163 6.51 -6.91 10.15
CA HIS A 163 7.69 -7.13 10.97
C HIS A 163 7.39 -7.89 12.27
N HIS A 164 6.12 -8.12 12.58
CA HIS A 164 5.76 -8.85 13.78
C HIS A 164 6.11 -10.35 13.63
N GLU A 165 6.75 -10.94 14.64
CA GLU A 165 7.25 -12.31 14.62
C GLU A 165 6.18 -13.36 14.26
N LEU A 166 4.95 -13.16 14.73
CA LEU A 166 3.81 -14.07 14.46
C LEU A 166 3.22 -13.90 13.06
N VAL A 167 3.60 -12.86 12.32
CA VAL A 167 3.11 -12.63 10.95
C VAL A 167 4.05 -13.30 9.96
N PRO A 168 3.60 -14.38 9.31
CA PRO A 168 4.41 -15.09 8.35
C PRO A 168 4.67 -14.25 7.10
N LYS A 169 5.74 -14.54 6.38
CA LYS A 169 6.04 -13.87 5.13
C LYS A 169 4.98 -14.17 4.07
N HIS A 170 4.37 -13.13 3.54
CA HIS A 170 3.40 -13.20 2.45
C HIS A 170 4.05 -12.73 1.15
N VAL A 171 3.85 -13.48 0.07
CA VAL A 171 4.39 -13.17 -1.26
C VAL A 171 3.27 -13.26 -2.28
N LEU A 172 2.98 -12.17 -2.96
CA LEU A 172 2.01 -12.15 -4.05
C LEU A 172 2.55 -12.98 -5.22
N LEU A 173 1.75 -13.89 -5.77
CA LEU A 173 2.09 -14.64 -6.97
C LEU A 173 1.76 -13.86 -8.24
N SER A 174 2.59 -14.04 -9.27
CA SER A 174 2.26 -13.60 -10.63
C SER A 174 1.10 -14.43 -11.21
N ARG A 175 0.56 -14.00 -12.35
CA ARG A 175 -0.48 -14.78 -13.07
C ARG A 175 0.04 -16.16 -13.48
N ASP A 176 1.28 -16.22 -13.97
CA ASP A 176 1.91 -17.48 -14.41
C ASP A 176 2.20 -18.40 -13.23
N GLU A 177 2.72 -17.86 -12.13
CA GLU A 177 2.93 -18.62 -10.88
C GLU A 177 1.62 -19.18 -10.33
N LYS A 178 0.54 -18.38 -10.37
CA LYS A 178 -0.80 -18.83 -9.98
C LYS A 178 -1.28 -19.97 -10.88
N ASN A 179 -1.16 -19.83 -12.20
CA ASN A 179 -1.58 -20.85 -13.16
C ASN A 179 -0.76 -22.14 -13.00
N ALA A 180 0.55 -22.02 -12.82
CA ALA A 180 1.43 -23.15 -12.55
C ALA A 180 1.07 -23.87 -11.25
N LEU A 181 0.73 -23.11 -10.19
CA LEU A 181 0.25 -23.64 -8.91
C LEU A 181 -1.03 -24.47 -9.09
N LEU A 182 -2.05 -23.90 -9.73
CA LEU A 182 -3.34 -24.56 -9.95
C LEU A 182 -3.18 -25.83 -10.79
N LYS A 183 -2.36 -25.78 -11.83
CA LYS A 183 -2.04 -26.94 -12.66
C LYS A 183 -1.31 -28.02 -11.86
N ARG A 184 -0.30 -27.63 -11.06
CA ARG A 184 0.51 -28.59 -10.26
C ARG A 184 -0.34 -29.35 -9.26
N TYR A 185 -1.26 -28.70 -8.58
CA TYR A 185 -2.13 -29.31 -7.57
C TYR A 185 -3.47 -29.79 -8.14
N ARG A 186 -3.71 -29.60 -9.44
CA ARG A 186 -4.98 -29.94 -10.12
C ARG A 186 -6.20 -29.34 -9.43
N LEU A 187 -6.06 -28.07 -8.98
CA LEU A 187 -7.11 -27.34 -8.25
C LEU A 187 -7.76 -26.29 -9.15
N LYS A 188 -9.04 -26.02 -8.87
CA LYS A 188 -9.73 -24.82 -9.34
C LYS A 188 -9.47 -23.68 -8.34
N GLU A 189 -9.53 -22.42 -8.81
CA GLU A 189 -9.35 -21.24 -7.94
C GLU A 189 -10.30 -21.26 -6.73
N THR A 190 -11.54 -21.71 -6.92
CA THR A 190 -12.57 -21.77 -5.88
C THR A 190 -12.25 -22.74 -4.74
N GLN A 191 -11.32 -23.66 -4.96
CA GLN A 191 -10.89 -24.66 -3.97
C GLN A 191 -9.74 -24.17 -3.08
N LEU A 192 -9.12 -23.03 -3.45
CA LEU A 192 -8.09 -22.42 -2.60
C LEU A 192 -8.71 -21.81 -1.34
N PRO A 193 -8.06 -21.91 -0.18
CA PRO A 193 -8.39 -21.14 1.00
C PRO A 193 -8.44 -19.63 0.66
N ARG A 194 -9.30 -18.89 1.33
CA ARG A 194 -9.57 -17.48 1.03
C ARG A 194 -8.84 -16.55 1.99
N ILE A 195 -8.50 -15.38 1.51
CA ILE A 195 -8.12 -14.20 2.30
C ILE A 195 -9.04 -13.05 1.89
N LEU A 196 -9.56 -12.32 2.85
CA LEU A 196 -10.43 -11.19 2.56
C LEU A 196 -9.58 -10.00 2.07
N SER A 197 -10.09 -9.25 1.10
CA SER A 197 -9.45 -8.00 0.65
C SER A 197 -9.34 -6.93 1.76
N LYS A 198 -10.15 -7.06 2.83
CA LYS A 198 -10.11 -6.21 4.02
C LYS A 198 -9.10 -6.68 5.09
N ASP A 199 -8.49 -7.85 4.92
CA ASP A 199 -7.45 -8.34 5.82
C ASP A 199 -6.29 -7.34 5.87
N PRO A 200 -5.73 -7.01 7.06
CA PRO A 200 -4.63 -6.05 7.18
C PRO A 200 -3.43 -6.35 6.27
N ILE A 201 -3.05 -7.63 6.13
CA ILE A 201 -1.95 -8.04 5.26
C ILE A 201 -2.34 -7.92 3.78
N ALA A 202 -3.59 -8.26 3.43
CA ALA A 202 -4.08 -8.09 2.07
C ALA A 202 -4.08 -6.60 1.66
N ARG A 203 -4.49 -5.72 2.56
CA ARG A 203 -4.42 -4.27 2.38
C ARG A 203 -2.98 -3.78 2.28
N TYR A 204 -2.10 -4.24 3.18
CA TYR A 204 -0.67 -3.89 3.15
C TYR A 204 -0.02 -4.23 1.81
N LEU A 205 -0.29 -5.41 1.25
CA LEU A 205 0.24 -5.85 -0.03
C LEU A 205 -0.54 -5.32 -1.25
N GLY A 206 -1.63 -4.60 -1.05
CA GLY A 206 -2.49 -4.10 -2.13
C GLY A 206 -3.12 -5.23 -2.96
N LEU A 207 -3.54 -6.32 -2.30
CA LEU A 207 -4.11 -7.48 -3.00
C LEU A 207 -5.44 -7.14 -3.66
N LYS A 208 -5.55 -7.50 -4.94
CA LYS A 208 -6.79 -7.40 -5.72
C LYS A 208 -7.53 -8.75 -5.68
N ARG A 209 -8.86 -8.70 -5.85
CA ARG A 209 -9.68 -9.92 -5.99
C ARG A 209 -9.14 -10.82 -7.10
N GLY A 210 -9.11 -12.12 -6.84
CA GLY A 210 -8.59 -13.11 -7.78
C GLY A 210 -7.08 -13.32 -7.73
N GLN A 211 -6.32 -12.49 -7.00
CA GLN A 211 -4.89 -12.71 -6.79
C GLN A 211 -4.65 -13.78 -5.72
N VAL A 212 -3.55 -14.50 -5.85
CA VAL A 212 -3.15 -15.55 -4.91
C VAL A 212 -1.89 -15.11 -4.17
N VAL A 213 -1.91 -15.23 -2.86
CA VAL A 213 -0.77 -14.97 -1.99
C VAL A 213 -0.21 -16.29 -1.45
N LYS A 214 1.11 -16.45 -1.51
CA LYS A 214 1.87 -17.52 -0.88
C LYS A 214 2.27 -17.09 0.52
N ILE A 215 1.94 -17.88 1.52
CA ILE A 215 2.25 -17.63 2.93
C ILE A 215 3.30 -18.64 3.36
N ILE A 216 4.47 -18.15 3.76
CA ILE A 216 5.61 -18.98 4.17
C ILE A 216 5.68 -18.95 5.70
N ARG A 217 5.42 -20.10 6.31
CA ARG A 217 5.50 -20.27 7.77
C ARG A 217 6.70 -21.14 8.13
N THR A 218 7.34 -20.81 9.23
CA THR A 218 8.28 -21.72 9.90
C THR A 218 7.50 -22.70 10.75
N SER A 219 7.82 -23.97 10.67
CA SER A 219 7.26 -25.03 11.51
C SER A 219 8.40 -25.73 12.22
N GLU A 220 8.26 -25.98 13.52
CA GLU A 220 9.27 -26.68 14.31
C GLU A 220 9.46 -28.14 13.83
N THR A 221 8.41 -28.76 13.31
CA THR A 221 8.43 -30.17 12.89
C THR A 221 8.67 -30.36 11.40
N ALA A 222 8.22 -29.44 10.52
CA ALA A 222 8.25 -29.58 9.06
C ALA A 222 9.19 -28.58 8.36
N GLY A 223 9.94 -27.77 9.12
CA GLY A 223 10.78 -26.72 8.57
C GLY A 223 9.96 -25.58 7.95
N ARG A 224 10.14 -25.29 6.66
CA ARG A 224 9.37 -24.25 5.96
C ARG A 224 8.14 -24.84 5.29
N TYR A 225 6.96 -24.38 5.71
CA TYR A 225 5.68 -24.75 5.13
C TYR A 225 5.10 -23.59 4.33
N ALA A 226 4.61 -23.87 3.12
CA ALA A 226 3.98 -22.87 2.26
C ALA A 226 2.48 -23.16 2.11
N SER A 227 1.63 -22.21 2.41
CA SER A 227 0.19 -22.24 2.13
C SER A 227 -0.17 -21.13 1.12
N TYR A 228 -1.31 -21.29 0.45
CA TYR A 228 -1.77 -20.37 -0.58
C TYR A 228 -3.18 -19.93 -0.28
N ARG A 229 -3.48 -18.64 -0.47
CA ARG A 229 -4.81 -18.09 -0.30
C ARG A 229 -5.21 -17.22 -1.47
N LEU A 230 -6.46 -17.37 -1.89
CA LEU A 230 -7.10 -16.55 -2.92
C LEU A 230 -7.73 -15.31 -2.28
N CYS A 231 -7.43 -14.13 -2.80
CA CYS A 231 -8.05 -12.88 -2.36
C CYS A 231 -9.48 -12.76 -2.92
N VAL A 232 -10.45 -12.49 -2.01
CA VAL A 232 -11.88 -12.36 -2.32
C VAL A 232 -12.48 -11.08 -1.78
#